data_401beb4907aee3a5c05f1b479d08df88
#
_entry.id   401beb4907aee3a5c05f1b479d08df88
#
_cell.length_a   1.000
_cell.length_b   1.000
_cell.length_c   1.000
_cell.angle_alpha   90.00
_cell.angle_beta   90.00
_cell.angle_gamma   90.00
#
_symmetry.space_group_name_H-M   'P 1'
#
loop_
_entity.id
_entity.type
_entity.pdbx_description
1 polymer ?
#
loop_
_entity_poly.entity_id
_entity_poly.type
_entity_poly.pdbx_seq_one_letter_code
_entity_poly.pdbx_strand_id
1 'polypeptide(L)'
;MVAITLNRKKPLIRANYRKVVKNCLKPITLFIIILNNQKIKVTDLRGRGSMTEKVWLKNYPAEIPHEIDIPEIPVHQFLTDAYKANPGKIAIHFKGKELTYKELYESSLKFANYLQSLGVEKGDRVAIMLPNCPQAVIAYYGILYAGGIVVQTNPLYTERELQYQMSDSGAKVILSLDILYPRITKILKETQIENVIITGIKDYLPFPKNLVYPFIQKKQYGFSVKVEHSGMNHLFVEIMRSAPLKEITVPFDFEEDLALLQYTGGTTGFPKGVMLTHKNLIANTMMCNAWLYKCEEGKEVVLGILPFFHVYGMTTVLILSVMTKNKMVLMPKFDVEDTLKTIDKQKPTLFPGAPTIYIGLLNHPDIGKYNLSSIKACLSGSAPLPVEVQERFETITGGKLVEGYGLTETSPVTHANFIWGERVSGSVGIPWPNTDSVILRSGETEILPPGEMGEIAIKGPQVMKGYWNRPEDTAMSFADGWFLTGDLGYMDENGYFYIVDRKKDMIIAGGYNIYPREVEEVLYEHEAIQECVVAGIPDPYRGETVKAYIVLKEGHSVTEKELNEYCRQSLAAYKVPRAYEFRTELPKTAVGKILRRTLVEEEKAKLAAEKEAK
;
A
#
# COMPACT_ATOMS: atom_id res chain seq x y z
N MET A 1 -28.34 29.04 2.51
CA MET A 1 -29.23 30.21 2.71
C MET A 1 -30.66 29.70 2.91
N VAL A 2 -31.25 29.90 4.09
CA VAL A 2 -32.60 29.39 4.40
C VAL A 2 -33.61 30.45 3.99
N ALA A 3 -34.48 30.14 3.06
CA ALA A 3 -35.57 31.03 2.69
C ALA A 3 -36.80 30.72 3.56
N ILE A 4 -37.23 31.67 4.39
CA ILE A 4 -38.41 31.54 5.24
C ILE A 4 -39.47 32.49 4.73
N THR A 5 -40.55 31.92 4.21
CA THR A 5 -41.73 32.73 3.79
C THR A 5 -42.67 32.86 4.98
N LEU A 6 -42.75 34.04 5.57
CA LEU A 6 -43.64 34.33 6.69
C LEU A 6 -44.95 34.93 6.20
N ASN A 7 -46.07 34.35 6.61
CA ASN A 7 -47.38 34.88 6.35
C ASN A 7 -47.65 36.13 7.22
N ARG A 8 -48.03 37.27 6.60
CA ARG A 8 -47.97 38.62 7.14
C ARG A 8 -49.02 39.01 8.20
N LYS A 9 -49.69 38.09 8.88
CA LYS A 9 -50.84 38.44 9.73
C LYS A 9 -50.77 38.08 11.20
N LYS A 10 -49.66 38.25 11.93
CA LYS A 10 -49.71 38.35 13.43
C LYS A 10 -48.42 38.95 14.02
N PRO A 11 -48.51 40.06 14.80
CA PRO A 11 -47.32 40.78 15.33
C PRO A 11 -46.62 40.12 16.51
N LEU A 12 -47.21 39.15 17.23
CA LEU A 12 -46.65 38.57 18.46
C LEU A 12 -45.49 37.59 18.24
N ILE A 13 -45.25 37.13 17.05
CA ILE A 13 -44.21 36.13 16.74
C ILE A 13 -42.82 36.78 16.59
N ARG A 14 -42.72 38.08 16.37
CA ARG A 14 -41.45 38.81 16.14
C ARG A 14 -40.53 38.92 17.35
N ALA A 15 -41.05 38.94 18.57
CA ALA A 15 -40.24 39.15 19.77
C ALA A 15 -39.46 37.88 20.22
N ASN A 16 -40.07 36.70 20.08
CA ASN A 16 -39.44 35.43 20.45
C ASN A 16 -38.45 34.91 19.42
N TYR A 17 -38.59 35.32 18.16
CA TYR A 17 -37.73 34.88 17.05
C TYR A 17 -36.31 35.45 17.15
N ARG A 18 -36.12 36.69 17.59
CA ARG A 18 -34.81 37.31 17.79
C ARG A 18 -34.00 36.67 18.90
N LYS A 19 -34.64 36.04 19.89
CA LYS A 19 -33.96 35.37 21.01
C LYS A 19 -33.49 33.99 20.65
N VAL A 20 -34.19 33.28 19.78
CA VAL A 20 -33.83 31.94 19.32
C VAL A 20 -32.68 31.98 18.29
N VAL A 21 -32.67 32.95 17.39
CA VAL A 21 -31.65 33.09 16.34
C VAL A 21 -30.29 33.56 16.89
N LYS A 22 -30.26 34.30 18.01
CA LYS A 22 -28.99 34.78 18.61
C LYS A 22 -28.16 33.70 19.34
N ASN A 23 -28.78 32.57 19.72
CA ASN A 23 -28.12 31.53 20.51
C ASN A 23 -27.77 30.25 19.70
N CYS A 24 -27.99 30.19 18.41
CA CYS A 24 -27.76 29.02 17.56
C CYS A 24 -26.66 29.27 16.55
N LEU A 25 -25.41 29.42 17.03
CA LEU A 25 -24.19 29.33 16.23
C LEU A 25 -23.35 28.18 16.72
N LYS A 26 -23.80 26.96 16.45
CA LYS A 26 -22.99 25.73 16.42
C LYS A 26 -23.66 24.68 15.52
N PRO A 27 -22.94 23.70 14.93
CA PRO A 27 -23.35 23.07 13.67
C PRO A 27 -24.55 22.13 13.82
N ILE A 28 -25.46 22.39 12.99
CA ILE A 28 -26.56 21.64 12.36
C ILE A 28 -27.02 20.37 13.07
N THR A 29 -28.07 20.57 13.87
CA THR A 29 -29.01 19.52 14.28
C THR A 29 -30.38 19.83 13.64
N LEU A 30 -31.02 18.80 13.18
CA LEU A 30 -32.36 18.89 12.56
C LEU A 30 -33.36 19.50 13.56
N PHE A 31 -33.92 20.69 13.30
CA PHE A 31 -34.96 21.30 14.14
C PHE A 31 -36.34 21.01 13.58
N ILE A 32 -37.17 20.37 14.37
CA ILE A 32 -38.63 20.27 14.13
C ILE A 32 -39.30 21.40 14.90
N ILE A 33 -39.86 22.38 14.20
CA ILE A 33 -40.67 23.44 14.82
C ILE A 33 -42.14 23.01 14.71
N ILE A 34 -42.78 22.84 15.87
CA ILE A 34 -44.22 22.55 15.95
C ILE A 34 -44.95 23.88 16.17
N LEU A 35 -45.72 24.32 15.21
CA LEU A 35 -46.65 25.43 15.31
C LEU A 35 -48.07 24.93 15.03
N ASN A 36 -48.93 25.06 16.03
CA ASN A 36 -50.36 24.70 15.95
C ASN A 36 -50.64 23.26 15.50
N ASN A 37 -50.09 22.28 16.20
CA ASN A 37 -50.35 20.86 15.95
C ASN A 37 -50.07 20.32 14.51
N GLN A 38 -49.40 21.10 13.68
CA GLN A 38 -48.94 20.60 12.38
C GLN A 38 -47.40 20.44 12.37
N LYS A 39 -46.93 19.26 11.97
CA LYS A 39 -45.52 18.99 11.76
C LYS A 39 -45.07 19.61 10.44
N ILE A 40 -44.22 20.63 10.50
CA ILE A 40 -43.58 21.17 9.29
C ILE A 40 -42.23 20.49 9.16
N LYS A 41 -42.07 19.71 8.11
CA LYS A 41 -40.78 19.11 7.73
C LYS A 41 -39.92 20.19 7.07
N VAL A 42 -38.86 20.62 7.71
CA VAL A 42 -37.86 21.47 7.07
C VAL A 42 -36.98 20.54 6.21
N THR A 43 -37.18 20.59 4.92
CA THR A 43 -36.30 19.94 3.96
C THR A 43 -35.04 20.79 3.83
N ASP A 44 -33.87 20.17 4.00
CA ASP A 44 -32.59 20.81 3.75
C ASP A 44 -32.46 21.10 2.25
N LEU A 45 -32.43 22.40 1.89
CA LEU A 45 -32.26 22.89 0.53
C LEU A 45 -30.79 23.05 0.14
N ARG A 46 -29.87 22.30 0.76
CA ARG A 46 -28.57 22.15 0.16
C ARG A 46 -28.69 21.22 -1.03
N GLY A 47 -28.20 21.68 -2.15
CA GLY A 47 -28.29 20.99 -3.42
C GLY A 47 -28.02 19.48 -3.26
N ARG A 48 -28.95 18.70 -3.74
CA ARG A 48 -28.91 17.25 -3.78
C ARG A 48 -27.67 16.79 -4.50
N GLY A 49 -26.56 16.53 -3.75
CA GLY A 49 -25.82 15.33 -4.01
C GLY A 49 -26.68 14.21 -3.45
N SER A 50 -27.43 13.51 -4.25
CA SER A 50 -27.93 12.19 -3.91
C SER A 50 -26.70 11.42 -3.47
N MET A 51 -26.63 10.97 -2.19
CA MET A 51 -25.73 9.86 -1.88
C MET A 51 -26.11 8.79 -2.90
N THR A 52 -25.20 8.52 -3.83
CA THR A 52 -25.39 7.44 -4.79
C THR A 52 -25.68 6.20 -3.95
N GLU A 53 -26.79 5.55 -4.24
CA GLU A 53 -27.12 4.26 -3.63
C GLU A 53 -25.87 3.39 -3.78
N LYS A 54 -25.41 2.76 -2.69
CA LYS A 54 -24.20 1.90 -2.70
C LYS A 54 -24.52 0.63 -3.50
N VAL A 55 -24.65 0.80 -4.82
CA VAL A 55 -25.13 -0.25 -5.74
C VAL A 55 -24.31 -1.52 -5.68
N TRP A 56 -23.04 -1.43 -5.31
CA TRP A 56 -22.13 -2.58 -5.17
C TRP A 56 -22.51 -3.52 -4.02
N LEU A 57 -23.21 -3.06 -2.99
CA LEU A 57 -23.57 -3.88 -1.82
C LEU A 57 -24.49 -5.04 -2.19
N LYS A 58 -25.27 -4.92 -3.27
CA LYS A 58 -26.11 -6.01 -3.79
C LYS A 58 -25.31 -7.24 -4.26
N ASN A 59 -24.02 -7.04 -4.60
CA ASN A 59 -23.14 -8.09 -5.09
C ASN A 59 -22.42 -8.83 -3.98
N TYR A 60 -22.45 -8.30 -2.73
CA TYR A 60 -21.75 -8.94 -1.62
C TYR A 60 -22.31 -10.35 -1.35
N PRO A 61 -21.43 -11.37 -1.24
CA PRO A 61 -21.85 -12.65 -0.72
C PRO A 61 -22.30 -12.52 0.74
N ALA A 62 -23.23 -13.36 1.16
CA ALA A 62 -23.82 -13.29 2.51
C ALA A 62 -22.79 -13.40 3.66
N GLU A 63 -21.64 -13.99 3.37
CA GLU A 63 -20.54 -14.17 4.33
C GLU A 63 -19.74 -12.88 4.58
N ILE A 64 -19.82 -11.89 3.71
CA ILE A 64 -19.10 -10.61 3.87
C ILE A 64 -20.06 -9.55 4.39
N PRO A 65 -19.86 -9.01 5.60
CA PRO A 65 -20.70 -7.95 6.13
C PRO A 65 -20.50 -6.65 5.35
N HIS A 66 -21.56 -5.86 5.18
CA HIS A 66 -21.47 -4.54 4.56
C HIS A 66 -20.67 -3.54 5.43
N GLU A 67 -20.76 -3.70 6.74
CA GLU A 67 -20.07 -2.89 7.75
C GLU A 67 -19.42 -3.80 8.79
N ILE A 68 -18.26 -3.41 9.25
CA ILE A 68 -17.44 -4.10 10.25
C ILE A 68 -17.29 -3.16 11.45
N ASP A 69 -17.56 -3.65 12.64
CA ASP A 69 -17.25 -2.95 13.88
C ASP A 69 -15.74 -2.92 14.10
N ILE A 70 -15.16 -1.72 14.16
CA ILE A 70 -13.72 -1.54 14.32
C ILE A 70 -13.43 -1.30 15.80
N PRO A 71 -12.71 -2.20 16.50
CA PRO A 71 -12.44 -2.06 17.92
C PRO A 71 -11.46 -0.91 18.19
N GLU A 72 -11.71 -0.16 19.24
CA GLU A 72 -10.86 0.93 19.72
C GLU A 72 -9.66 0.38 20.52
N ILE A 73 -8.74 -0.28 19.83
CA ILE A 73 -7.53 -0.89 20.38
C ILE A 73 -6.29 -0.42 19.62
N PRO A 74 -5.09 -0.48 20.20
CA PRO A 74 -3.86 -0.27 19.45
C PRO A 74 -3.51 -1.50 18.60
N VAL A 75 -2.81 -1.32 17.48
CA VAL A 75 -2.43 -2.43 16.56
C VAL A 75 -1.66 -3.55 17.28
N HIS A 76 -0.83 -3.21 18.27
CA HIS A 76 -0.06 -4.22 19.01
C HIS A 76 -0.94 -5.12 19.92
N GLN A 77 -2.20 -4.75 20.15
CA GLN A 77 -3.15 -5.60 20.87
C GLN A 77 -3.37 -6.93 20.14
N PHE A 78 -3.31 -6.94 18.81
CA PHE A 78 -3.42 -8.18 18.03
C PHE A 78 -2.33 -9.20 18.41
N LEU A 79 -1.10 -8.76 18.68
CA LEU A 79 -0.03 -9.66 19.14
C LEU A 79 -0.26 -10.13 20.57
N THR A 80 -0.75 -9.26 21.44
CA THR A 80 -1.14 -9.61 22.81
C THR A 80 -2.24 -10.69 22.80
N ASP A 81 -3.24 -10.52 21.96
CA ASP A 81 -4.37 -11.47 21.84
C ASP A 81 -3.93 -12.80 21.21
N ALA A 82 -3.07 -12.76 20.21
CA ALA A 82 -2.51 -13.97 19.62
C ALA A 82 -1.66 -14.78 20.61
N TYR A 83 -0.83 -14.09 21.40
CA TYR A 83 -0.07 -14.69 22.50
C TYR A 83 -0.98 -15.33 23.55
N LYS A 84 -2.00 -14.60 24.03
CA LYS A 84 -2.94 -15.11 25.03
C LYS A 84 -3.73 -16.33 24.53
N ALA A 85 -4.13 -16.31 23.27
CA ALA A 85 -4.94 -17.38 22.67
C ALA A 85 -4.14 -18.66 22.43
N ASN A 86 -2.91 -18.57 21.93
CA ASN A 86 -2.10 -19.73 21.59
C ASN A 86 -0.58 -19.43 21.61
N PRO A 87 0.05 -19.32 22.78
CA PRO A 87 1.44 -18.94 22.92
C PRO A 87 2.44 -19.86 22.22
N GLY A 88 2.14 -21.16 22.16
CA GLY A 88 3.01 -22.18 21.58
C GLY A 88 2.93 -22.30 20.06
N LYS A 89 1.96 -21.62 19.42
CA LYS A 89 1.81 -21.69 17.97
C LYS A 89 2.94 -20.94 17.25
N ILE A 90 3.38 -21.50 16.13
CA ILE A 90 4.39 -20.86 15.28
C ILE A 90 3.79 -19.62 14.62
N ALA A 91 4.38 -18.46 14.91
CA ALA A 91 4.05 -17.17 14.29
C ALA A 91 4.88 -16.91 13.04
N ILE A 92 6.17 -17.26 13.07
CA ILE A 92 7.12 -16.96 12.00
C ILE A 92 7.92 -18.21 11.66
N HIS A 93 8.06 -18.47 10.36
CA HIS A 93 9.09 -19.35 9.79
C HIS A 93 10.04 -18.52 8.94
N PHE A 94 11.34 -18.61 9.21
CA PHE A 94 12.38 -17.88 8.48
C PHE A 94 13.60 -18.78 8.20
N LYS A 95 13.77 -19.21 6.95
CA LYS A 95 14.93 -19.98 6.45
C LYS A 95 15.29 -21.22 7.30
N GLY A 96 14.27 -21.82 7.94
CA GLY A 96 14.40 -23.01 8.80
C GLY A 96 14.44 -22.72 10.30
N LYS A 97 14.39 -21.47 10.72
CA LYS A 97 14.15 -21.05 12.12
C LYS A 97 12.67 -20.76 12.29
N GLU A 98 12.09 -21.19 13.38
CA GLU A 98 10.71 -20.88 13.76
C GLU A 98 10.70 -20.07 15.05
N LEU A 99 9.72 -19.16 15.16
CA LEU A 99 9.37 -18.42 16.36
C LEU A 99 7.91 -18.64 16.68
N THR A 100 7.62 -18.92 17.94
CA THR A 100 6.25 -19.00 18.47
C THR A 100 5.68 -17.59 18.73
N TYR A 101 4.35 -17.48 18.90
CA TYR A 101 3.71 -16.24 19.34
C TYR A 101 4.22 -15.76 20.71
N LYS A 102 4.57 -16.69 21.60
CA LYS A 102 5.22 -16.36 22.87
C LYS A 102 6.58 -15.69 22.66
N GLU A 103 7.44 -16.29 21.85
CA GLU A 103 8.77 -15.75 21.59
C GLU A 103 8.70 -14.40 20.85
N LEU A 104 7.73 -14.24 19.94
CA LEU A 104 7.50 -12.97 19.25
C LEU A 104 7.03 -11.89 20.22
N TYR A 105 6.04 -12.18 21.06
CA TYR A 105 5.51 -11.27 22.08
C TYR A 105 6.59 -10.83 23.07
N GLU A 106 7.30 -11.79 23.68
CA GLU A 106 8.35 -11.52 24.67
C GLU A 106 9.50 -10.71 24.06
N SER A 107 9.91 -11.04 22.82
CA SER A 107 10.95 -10.29 22.09
C SER A 107 10.50 -8.87 21.78
N SER A 108 9.24 -8.68 21.39
CA SER A 108 8.68 -7.35 21.13
C SER A 108 8.62 -6.49 22.40
N LEU A 109 8.23 -7.07 23.54
CA LEU A 109 8.27 -6.36 24.82
C LEU A 109 9.69 -6.01 25.25
N LYS A 110 10.66 -6.90 25.10
CA LYS A 110 12.06 -6.59 25.38
C LYS A 110 12.55 -5.43 24.51
N PHE A 111 12.22 -5.44 23.22
CA PHE A 111 12.58 -4.35 22.32
C PHE A 111 11.95 -3.03 22.75
N ALA A 112 10.67 -3.05 23.12
CA ALA A 112 9.95 -1.87 23.61
C ALA A 112 10.56 -1.31 24.89
N ASN A 113 10.85 -2.15 25.90
CA ASN A 113 11.51 -1.74 27.13
C ASN A 113 12.90 -1.12 26.85
N TYR A 114 13.61 -1.68 25.89
CA TYR A 114 14.91 -1.13 25.50
C TYR A 114 14.77 0.25 24.84
N LEU A 115 13.82 0.43 23.94
CA LEU A 115 13.54 1.72 23.31
C LEU A 115 13.22 2.79 24.38
N GLN A 116 12.40 2.46 25.37
CA GLN A 116 12.11 3.37 26.48
C GLN A 116 13.38 3.70 27.29
N SER A 117 14.30 2.73 27.48
CA SER A 117 15.58 2.99 28.16
C SER A 117 16.53 3.90 27.35
N LEU A 118 16.32 4.00 26.03
CA LEU A 118 16.98 4.95 25.14
C LEU A 118 16.27 6.32 25.09
N GLY A 119 15.23 6.54 25.89
CA GLY A 119 14.48 7.78 25.91
C GLY A 119 13.42 7.92 24.81
N VAL A 120 13.01 6.83 24.18
CA VAL A 120 11.88 6.85 23.25
C VAL A 120 10.58 7.00 24.03
N GLU A 121 9.84 8.06 23.72
CA GLU A 121 8.56 8.41 24.31
C GLU A 121 7.40 8.22 23.30
N LYS A 122 6.16 8.33 23.80
CA LYS A 122 4.96 8.28 22.94
C LYS A 122 5.06 9.32 21.82
N GLY A 123 4.85 8.88 20.59
CA GLY A 123 4.89 9.73 19.40
C GLY A 123 6.28 9.93 18.79
N ASP A 124 7.33 9.41 19.42
CA ASP A 124 8.67 9.41 18.79
C ASP A 124 8.74 8.44 17.61
N ARG A 125 9.48 8.84 16.59
CA ARG A 125 9.64 8.07 15.36
C ARG A 125 10.86 7.16 15.45
N VAL A 126 10.62 5.86 15.17
CA VAL A 126 11.66 4.83 15.12
C VAL A 126 11.67 4.18 13.75
N ALA A 127 12.78 4.28 13.04
CA ALA A 127 12.93 3.77 11.68
C ALA A 127 13.29 2.27 11.66
N ILE A 128 12.61 1.50 10.80
CA ILE A 128 12.94 0.11 10.50
C ILE A 128 13.45 0.02 9.08
N MET A 129 14.75 -0.18 8.90
CA MET A 129 15.43 -0.35 7.60
C MET A 129 15.86 -1.81 7.40
N LEU A 130 14.87 -2.69 7.33
CA LEU A 130 15.06 -4.14 7.26
C LEU A 130 14.25 -4.78 6.12
N PRO A 131 14.75 -5.87 5.53
CA PRO A 131 13.92 -6.74 4.70
C PRO A 131 12.98 -7.58 5.58
N ASN A 132 12.14 -8.42 4.97
CA ASN A 132 11.28 -9.34 5.71
C ASN A 132 12.12 -10.35 6.49
N CYS A 133 12.20 -10.15 7.79
CA CYS A 133 12.91 -11.01 8.73
C CYS A 133 12.25 -10.92 10.12
N PRO A 134 12.54 -11.87 11.03
CA PRO A 134 11.94 -11.86 12.37
C PRO A 134 12.16 -10.54 13.13
N GLN A 135 13.35 -9.94 12.99
CA GLN A 135 13.70 -8.69 13.64
C GLN A 135 12.81 -7.53 13.20
N ALA A 136 12.38 -7.51 11.94
CA ALA A 136 11.47 -6.50 11.43
C ALA A 136 10.09 -6.59 12.10
N VAL A 137 9.57 -7.82 12.29
CA VAL A 137 8.29 -8.05 12.97
C VAL A 137 8.39 -7.72 14.46
N ILE A 138 9.46 -8.16 15.13
CA ILE A 138 9.72 -7.86 16.55
C ILE A 138 9.79 -6.35 16.76
N ALA A 139 10.53 -5.64 15.91
CA ALA A 139 10.70 -4.20 16.01
C ALA A 139 9.39 -3.46 15.74
N TYR A 140 8.61 -3.88 14.74
CA TYR A 140 7.32 -3.28 14.43
C TYR A 140 6.41 -3.25 15.67
N TYR A 141 6.18 -4.41 16.27
CA TYR A 141 5.35 -4.48 17.48
C TYR A 141 6.02 -3.84 18.70
N GLY A 142 7.33 -3.98 18.84
CA GLY A 142 8.07 -3.36 19.95
C GLY A 142 8.01 -1.84 19.95
N ILE A 143 8.09 -1.20 18.78
CA ILE A 143 7.91 0.26 18.65
C ILE A 143 6.50 0.65 19.08
N LEU A 144 5.48 -0.07 18.63
CA LEU A 144 4.09 0.21 18.98
C LEU A 144 3.80 -0.02 20.47
N TYR A 145 4.39 -1.05 21.10
CA TYR A 145 4.30 -1.25 22.55
C TYR A 145 4.96 -0.10 23.34
N ALA A 146 6.05 0.46 22.84
CA ALA A 146 6.70 1.62 23.44
C ALA A 146 5.91 2.93 23.27
N GLY A 147 4.85 2.93 22.44
CA GLY A 147 4.09 4.12 22.07
C GLY A 147 4.72 4.94 20.95
N GLY A 148 5.76 4.40 20.30
CA GLY A 148 6.44 5.04 19.19
C GLY A 148 5.69 4.90 17.85
N ILE A 149 6.08 5.73 16.90
CA ILE A 149 5.59 5.70 15.51
C ILE A 149 6.62 4.96 14.65
N VAL A 150 6.19 3.92 13.96
CA VAL A 150 7.05 3.19 13.02
C VAL A 150 7.33 4.05 11.80
N VAL A 151 8.59 4.15 11.37
CA VAL A 151 8.97 4.73 10.08
C VAL A 151 9.52 3.61 9.20
N GLN A 152 8.71 3.13 8.28
CA GLN A 152 9.14 2.09 7.36
C GLN A 152 10.12 2.66 6.34
N THR A 153 11.32 2.06 6.28
CA THR A 153 12.44 2.55 5.48
C THR A 153 12.93 1.47 4.53
N ASN A 154 13.01 1.80 3.24
CA ASN A 154 13.47 0.86 2.23
C ASN A 154 14.98 0.60 2.38
N PRO A 155 15.43 -0.66 2.59
CA PRO A 155 16.85 -1.00 2.68
C PRO A 155 17.67 -0.68 1.42
N LEU A 156 17.01 -0.45 0.29
CA LEU A 156 17.65 -0.12 -0.98
C LEU A 156 17.89 1.38 -1.18
N TYR A 157 17.36 2.24 -0.30
CA TYR A 157 17.56 3.70 -0.43
C TYR A 157 19.03 4.08 -0.50
N THR A 158 19.33 5.02 -1.38
CA THR A 158 20.61 5.71 -1.45
C THR A 158 20.86 6.55 -0.19
N GLU A 159 22.07 7.05 -0.01
CA GLU A 159 22.41 7.94 1.11
C GLU A 159 21.51 9.19 1.11
N ARG A 160 21.30 9.80 -0.06
CA ARG A 160 20.44 10.99 -0.22
C ARG A 160 18.98 10.72 0.13
N GLU A 161 18.40 9.61 -0.32
CA GLU A 161 17.02 9.24 -0.01
C GLU A 161 16.84 8.94 1.48
N LEU A 162 17.81 8.23 2.07
CA LEU A 162 17.81 7.90 3.49
C LEU A 162 17.92 9.16 4.36
N GLN A 163 18.85 10.05 4.02
CA GLN A 163 19.02 11.34 4.70
C GLN A 163 17.74 12.17 4.65
N TYR A 164 17.12 12.27 3.47
CA TYR A 164 15.87 13.00 3.32
C TYR A 164 14.79 12.42 4.24
N GLN A 165 14.55 11.09 4.19
CA GLN A 165 13.51 10.46 5.00
C GLN A 165 13.76 10.60 6.50
N MET A 166 15.00 10.43 6.96
CA MET A 166 15.35 10.56 8.38
C MET A 166 15.19 11.99 8.88
N SER A 167 15.58 12.98 8.08
CA SER A 167 15.42 14.40 8.41
C SER A 167 13.95 14.83 8.42
N ASP A 168 13.15 14.42 7.41
CA ASP A 168 11.73 14.79 7.30
C ASP A 168 10.87 14.12 8.38
N SER A 169 11.12 12.82 8.67
CA SER A 169 10.40 12.09 9.73
C SER A 169 10.84 12.52 11.15
N GLY A 170 12.06 13.02 11.31
CA GLY A 170 12.65 13.28 12.62
C GLY A 170 12.84 12.02 13.45
N ALA A 171 13.19 10.89 12.82
CA ALA A 171 13.43 9.63 13.51
C ALA A 171 14.63 9.74 14.46
N LYS A 172 14.43 9.35 15.74
CA LYS A 172 15.48 9.36 16.76
C LYS A 172 16.30 8.07 16.79
N VAL A 173 15.68 6.96 16.40
CA VAL A 173 16.30 5.63 16.40
C VAL A 173 16.13 5.00 15.03
N ILE A 174 17.18 4.32 14.55
CA ILE A 174 17.11 3.49 13.35
C ILE A 174 17.59 2.06 13.65
N LEU A 175 16.76 1.07 13.30
CA LEU A 175 17.13 -0.34 13.29
C LEU A 175 17.48 -0.75 11.85
N SER A 176 18.68 -1.34 11.66
CA SER A 176 19.14 -1.72 10.33
C SER A 176 19.98 -2.99 10.30
N LEU A 177 20.19 -3.53 9.09
CA LEU A 177 21.18 -4.58 8.87
C LEU A 177 22.61 -4.04 8.99
N ASP A 178 23.51 -4.90 9.47
CA ASP A 178 24.94 -4.63 9.58
C ASP A 178 25.57 -4.12 8.27
N ILE A 179 25.22 -4.73 7.14
CA ILE A 179 25.72 -4.35 5.81
C ILE A 179 25.34 -2.92 5.38
N LEU A 180 24.31 -2.34 5.98
CA LEU A 180 23.84 -0.99 5.68
C LEU A 180 24.43 0.07 6.63
N TYR A 181 25.12 -0.34 7.68
CA TYR A 181 25.72 0.55 8.67
C TYR A 181 26.63 1.63 8.07
N PRO A 182 27.50 1.34 7.08
CA PRO A 182 28.32 2.39 6.44
C PRO A 182 27.50 3.49 5.73
N ARG A 183 26.30 3.16 5.27
CA ARG A 183 25.39 4.15 4.66
C ARG A 183 24.78 5.05 5.73
N ILE A 184 24.38 4.46 6.87
CA ILE A 184 23.79 5.19 7.99
C ILE A 184 24.81 6.15 8.59
N THR A 185 26.05 5.72 8.82
CA THR A 185 27.07 6.59 9.43
C THR A 185 27.34 7.87 8.66
N LYS A 186 27.15 7.87 7.33
CA LYS A 186 27.35 9.05 6.50
C LYS A 186 26.30 10.14 6.71
N ILE A 187 25.08 9.75 7.11
CA ILE A 187 23.96 10.68 7.25
C ILE A 187 23.71 11.14 8.70
N LEU A 188 24.37 10.53 9.69
CA LEU A 188 24.11 10.79 11.11
C LEU A 188 24.18 12.27 11.47
N LYS A 189 25.19 13.00 10.95
CA LYS A 189 25.42 14.41 11.27
C LYS A 189 24.34 15.35 10.74
N GLU A 190 23.57 14.89 9.77
CA GLU A 190 22.57 15.68 9.03
C GLU A 190 21.13 15.25 9.37
N THR A 191 20.98 14.41 10.40
CA THR A 191 19.69 13.86 10.84
C THR A 191 19.54 13.95 12.35
N GLN A 192 18.34 13.63 12.86
CA GLN A 192 18.04 13.60 14.29
C GLN A 192 18.26 12.22 14.92
N ILE A 193 18.97 11.30 14.24
CA ILE A 193 19.23 9.95 14.75
C ILE A 193 20.19 10.04 15.94
N GLU A 194 19.71 9.62 17.11
CA GLU A 194 20.45 9.55 18.37
C GLU A 194 21.01 8.16 18.63
N ASN A 195 20.33 7.12 18.14
CA ASN A 195 20.70 5.73 18.37
C ASN A 195 20.56 4.87 17.10
N VAL A 196 21.54 3.99 16.88
CA VAL A 196 21.56 3.02 15.77
C VAL A 196 21.55 1.61 16.34
N ILE A 197 20.47 0.87 16.06
CA ILE A 197 20.37 -0.55 16.45
C ILE A 197 20.74 -1.40 15.22
N ILE A 198 21.64 -2.34 15.41
CA ILE A 198 22.23 -3.12 14.33
C ILE A 198 21.95 -4.59 14.53
N THR A 199 21.50 -5.25 13.47
CA THR A 199 21.25 -6.69 13.42
C THR A 199 21.81 -7.31 12.16
N GLY A 200 21.97 -8.64 12.13
CA GLY A 200 22.32 -9.40 10.94
C GLY A 200 21.28 -10.46 10.62
N ILE A 201 21.14 -10.81 9.36
CA ILE A 201 20.30 -11.96 8.96
C ILE A 201 20.70 -13.23 9.69
N LYS A 202 22.01 -13.42 9.95
CA LYS A 202 22.58 -14.57 10.68
C LYS A 202 21.98 -14.75 12.07
N ASP A 203 21.52 -13.69 12.72
CA ASP A 203 21.04 -13.69 14.12
C ASP A 203 19.79 -14.55 14.32
N TYR A 204 19.02 -14.73 13.23
CA TYR A 204 17.82 -15.58 13.20
C TYR A 204 17.93 -16.75 12.21
N LEU A 205 19.15 -17.19 11.87
CA LEU A 205 19.35 -18.44 11.13
C LEU A 205 19.60 -19.60 12.10
N PRO A 206 19.13 -20.82 11.77
CA PRO A 206 19.43 -22.00 12.58
C PRO A 206 20.90 -22.42 12.42
N PHE A 207 21.42 -23.15 13.43
CA PHE A 207 22.71 -23.84 13.32
C PHE A 207 22.66 -24.93 12.24
N PRO A 208 23.70 -25.12 11.43
CA PRO A 208 24.97 -24.35 11.35
C PRO A 208 24.92 -23.14 10.39
N LYS A 209 23.75 -22.82 9.77
CA LYS A 209 23.64 -21.74 8.77
C LYS A 209 24.09 -20.38 9.31
N ASN A 210 23.82 -20.09 10.59
CA ASN A 210 24.23 -18.85 11.25
C ASN A 210 25.78 -18.67 11.28
N LEU A 211 26.55 -19.75 11.35
CA LEU A 211 28.01 -19.69 11.33
C LEU A 211 28.58 -19.52 9.92
N VAL A 212 27.92 -20.09 8.92
CA VAL A 212 28.36 -20.03 7.51
C VAL A 212 27.93 -18.71 6.83
N TYR A 213 26.81 -18.13 7.24
CA TYR A 213 26.25 -16.96 6.58
C TYR A 213 27.19 -15.75 6.49
N PRO A 214 28.02 -15.39 7.49
CA PRO A 214 28.96 -14.28 7.36
C PRO A 214 29.96 -14.43 6.19
N PHE A 215 30.37 -15.68 5.86
CA PHE A 215 31.25 -15.94 4.72
C PHE A 215 30.51 -15.76 3.39
N ILE A 216 29.22 -16.18 3.32
CA ILE A 216 28.36 -15.98 2.16
C ILE A 216 28.12 -14.48 1.96
N GLN A 217 27.80 -13.76 3.03
CA GLN A 217 27.59 -12.31 3.02
C GLN A 217 28.83 -11.57 2.53
N LYS A 218 30.02 -11.92 3.05
CA LYS A 218 31.29 -11.33 2.59
C LYS A 218 31.56 -11.60 1.10
N LYS A 219 31.25 -12.82 0.61
CA LYS A 219 31.39 -13.16 -0.81
C LYS A 219 30.42 -12.35 -1.68
N GLN A 220 29.19 -12.16 -1.21
CA GLN A 220 28.13 -11.47 -1.96
C GLN A 220 28.36 -9.95 -2.04
N TYR A 221 28.79 -9.34 -0.95
CA TYR A 221 28.93 -7.87 -0.85
C TYR A 221 30.37 -7.37 -0.99
N GLY A 222 31.35 -8.26 -1.03
CA GLY A 222 32.77 -7.90 -1.20
C GLY A 222 33.48 -7.40 0.06
N PHE A 223 32.73 -7.16 1.17
CA PHE A 223 33.29 -6.63 2.41
C PHE A 223 32.60 -7.24 3.65
N SER A 224 33.27 -7.10 4.80
CA SER A 224 32.69 -7.36 6.12
C SER A 224 32.55 -6.05 6.86
N VAL A 225 31.38 -5.80 7.43
CA VAL A 225 31.15 -4.60 8.23
C VAL A 225 31.65 -4.84 9.65
N LYS A 226 32.48 -3.93 10.13
CA LYS A 226 32.85 -3.82 11.53
C LYS A 226 32.03 -2.69 12.14
N VAL A 227 31.16 -3.05 13.08
CA VAL A 227 30.37 -2.05 13.82
C VAL A 227 31.30 -1.42 14.86
N GLU A 228 31.37 -0.10 14.86
CA GLU A 228 32.12 0.63 15.89
C GLU A 228 31.36 0.60 17.21
N HIS A 229 32.05 0.23 18.31
CA HIS A 229 31.50 0.32 19.64
C HIS A 229 31.47 1.80 20.08
N SER A 230 30.29 2.36 20.15
CA SER A 230 30.03 3.71 20.68
C SER A 230 28.77 3.70 21.55
N GLY A 231 28.57 4.73 22.36
CA GLY A 231 27.34 4.85 23.15
C GLY A 231 26.06 4.97 22.30
N MET A 232 26.22 5.24 20.99
CA MET A 232 25.12 5.37 20.02
C MET A 232 24.75 4.04 19.35
N ASN A 233 25.67 3.08 19.28
CA ASN A 233 25.49 1.83 18.53
C ASN A 233 25.12 0.67 19.46
N HIS A 234 24.01 -0.01 19.16
CA HIS A 234 23.46 -1.09 19.96
C HIS A 234 23.29 -2.33 19.12
N LEU A 235 23.62 -3.51 19.65
CA LEU A 235 23.44 -4.78 18.95
C LEU A 235 22.08 -5.40 19.33
N PHE A 236 21.26 -5.70 18.34
CA PHE A 236 19.93 -6.30 18.53
C PHE A 236 19.99 -7.61 19.35
N VAL A 237 21.00 -8.44 19.12
CA VAL A 237 21.18 -9.70 19.88
C VAL A 237 21.46 -9.46 21.36
N GLU A 238 22.17 -8.39 21.72
CA GLU A 238 22.43 -8.00 23.11
C GLU A 238 21.17 -7.47 23.77
N ILE A 239 20.39 -6.68 23.05
CA ILE A 239 19.07 -6.22 23.49
C ILE A 239 18.19 -7.41 23.85
N MET A 240 18.10 -8.40 22.96
CA MET A 240 17.29 -9.60 23.20
C MET A 240 17.75 -10.43 24.41
N ARG A 241 19.04 -10.36 24.76
CA ARG A 241 19.59 -11.07 25.94
C ARG A 241 19.39 -10.29 27.24
N SER A 242 19.59 -8.98 27.24
CA SER A 242 19.73 -8.16 28.45
C SER A 242 18.52 -7.31 28.79
N ALA A 243 17.69 -6.96 27.80
CA ALA A 243 16.53 -6.10 28.06
C ALA A 243 15.50 -6.77 28.97
N PRO A 244 14.90 -6.03 29.91
CA PRO A 244 13.91 -6.57 30.81
C PRO A 244 12.64 -6.98 30.04
N LEU A 245 11.97 -8.03 30.53
CA LEU A 245 10.67 -8.44 30.07
C LEU A 245 9.62 -7.89 31.04
N LYS A 246 9.11 -6.69 30.75
CA LYS A 246 8.08 -6.03 31.54
C LYS A 246 6.93 -5.60 30.64
N GLU A 247 5.72 -5.71 31.13
CA GLU A 247 4.56 -5.13 30.45
C GLU A 247 4.67 -3.60 30.45
N ILE A 248 4.24 -3.01 29.35
CA ILE A 248 4.25 -1.57 29.12
C ILE A 248 2.82 -1.13 28.89
N THR A 249 2.43 -0.06 29.56
CA THR A 249 1.15 0.62 29.32
C THR A 249 1.43 2.06 28.92
N VAL A 250 1.02 2.44 27.73
CA VAL A 250 1.11 3.80 27.23
C VAL A 250 -0.31 4.33 27.03
N PRO A 251 -0.62 5.57 27.45
CA PRO A 251 -1.89 6.20 27.11
C PRO A 251 -2.14 6.17 25.59
N PHE A 252 -3.34 5.84 25.18
CA PHE A 252 -3.69 5.58 23.79
C PHE A 252 -4.93 6.37 23.38
N ASP A 253 -4.86 7.01 22.21
CA ASP A 253 -5.98 7.66 21.53
C ASP A 253 -6.17 6.99 20.16
N PHE A 254 -7.31 6.34 19.99
CA PHE A 254 -7.62 5.55 18.80
C PHE A 254 -7.70 6.38 17.51
N GLU A 255 -8.24 7.60 17.62
CA GLU A 255 -8.47 8.48 16.47
C GLU A 255 -7.20 9.26 16.08
N GLU A 256 -6.39 9.64 17.08
CA GLU A 256 -5.33 10.62 16.89
C GLU A 256 -3.93 9.99 16.78
N ASP A 257 -3.67 8.89 17.54
CA ASP A 257 -2.32 8.32 17.63
C ASP A 257 -1.90 7.66 16.32
N LEU A 258 -0.76 8.12 15.80
CA LEU A 258 -0.13 7.52 14.65
C LEU A 258 0.57 6.22 15.02
N ALA A 259 0.33 5.19 14.22
CA ALA A 259 1.09 3.93 14.28
C ALA A 259 2.26 3.92 13.29
N LEU A 260 2.11 4.64 12.17
CA LEU A 260 3.02 4.51 11.03
C LEU A 260 3.18 5.83 10.27
N LEU A 261 4.41 6.12 9.88
CA LEU A 261 4.74 7.00 8.76
C LEU A 261 5.24 6.15 7.59
N GLN A 262 4.44 6.07 6.54
CA GLN A 262 4.77 5.35 5.32
C GLN A 262 5.14 6.33 4.22
N TYR A 263 6.40 6.30 3.77
CA TYR A 263 6.84 7.20 2.70
C TYR A 263 6.47 6.64 1.33
N THR A 264 5.87 7.50 0.49
CA THR A 264 5.52 7.19 -0.89
C THR A 264 6.39 7.98 -1.85
N GLY A 265 6.75 7.36 -2.97
CA GLY A 265 7.35 8.08 -4.09
C GLY A 265 6.33 9.06 -4.67
N GLY A 266 6.35 10.29 -4.18
CA GLY A 266 5.49 11.35 -4.67
C GLY A 266 5.75 11.67 -6.14
N THR A 267 4.72 12.16 -6.80
CA THR A 267 4.75 12.55 -8.22
C THR A 267 5.39 13.92 -8.45
N THR A 268 5.54 14.67 -7.37
CA THR A 268 5.98 16.08 -7.41
C THR A 268 7.41 16.30 -6.94
N GLY A 269 8.21 15.24 -6.71
CA GLY A 269 9.62 15.38 -6.32
C GLY A 269 10.02 14.46 -5.16
N PHE A 270 9.99 14.97 -3.93
CA PHE A 270 10.40 14.21 -2.76
C PHE A 270 9.28 13.30 -2.22
N PRO A 271 9.62 12.11 -1.66
CA PRO A 271 8.66 11.24 -1.01
C PRO A 271 7.91 11.95 0.12
N LYS A 272 6.62 11.66 0.28
CA LYS A 272 5.78 12.21 1.35
C LYS A 272 5.52 11.14 2.40
N GLY A 273 5.59 11.51 3.67
CA GLY A 273 5.24 10.63 4.79
C GLY A 273 3.73 10.59 4.98
N VAL A 274 3.10 9.48 4.62
CA VAL A 274 1.67 9.24 4.86
C VAL A 274 1.46 8.91 6.32
N MET A 275 0.60 9.66 7.01
CA MET A 275 0.24 9.46 8.41
C MET A 275 -0.89 8.46 8.55
N LEU A 276 -0.57 7.25 9.05
CA LEU A 276 -1.55 6.20 9.31
C LEU A 276 -1.72 6.00 10.82
N THR A 277 -2.96 6.20 11.31
CA THR A 277 -3.31 5.96 12.70
C THR A 277 -3.48 4.47 12.98
N HIS A 278 -3.53 4.10 14.26
CA HIS A 278 -3.89 2.74 14.64
C HIS A 278 -5.25 2.34 14.07
N LYS A 279 -6.24 3.25 14.08
CA LYS A 279 -7.56 3.05 13.48
C LYS A 279 -7.48 2.67 11.99
N ASN A 280 -6.70 3.43 11.21
CA ASN A 280 -6.59 3.19 9.78
C ASN A 280 -6.09 1.77 9.48
N LEU A 281 -5.02 1.34 10.17
CA LEU A 281 -4.42 0.02 9.97
C LEU A 281 -5.32 -1.12 10.45
N ILE A 282 -5.98 -0.96 11.61
CA ILE A 282 -6.91 -1.95 12.14
C ILE A 282 -8.10 -2.12 11.20
N ALA A 283 -8.71 -1.02 10.78
CA ALA A 283 -9.83 -1.03 9.86
C ALA A 283 -9.50 -1.81 8.59
N ASN A 284 -8.40 -1.47 7.92
CA ASN A 284 -8.02 -2.15 6.69
C ASN A 284 -7.66 -3.63 6.90
N THR A 285 -6.98 -3.95 8.01
CA THR A 285 -6.67 -5.35 8.35
C THR A 285 -7.94 -6.19 8.55
N MET A 286 -8.95 -5.63 9.23
CA MET A 286 -10.23 -6.30 9.43
C MET A 286 -11.01 -6.46 8.11
N MET A 287 -10.96 -5.46 7.23
CA MET A 287 -11.53 -5.56 5.88
C MET A 287 -10.85 -6.67 5.06
N CYS A 288 -9.49 -6.78 5.14
CA CYS A 288 -8.75 -7.88 4.51
C CYS A 288 -9.25 -9.25 5.02
N ASN A 289 -9.44 -9.38 6.33
CA ASN A 289 -9.94 -10.62 6.93
C ASN A 289 -11.37 -10.97 6.46
N ALA A 290 -12.27 -9.98 6.40
CA ALA A 290 -13.62 -10.19 5.90
C ALA A 290 -13.65 -10.66 4.44
N TRP A 291 -12.70 -10.19 3.62
CA TRP A 291 -12.57 -10.64 2.22
C TRP A 291 -12.07 -12.09 2.10
N LEU A 292 -11.39 -12.59 3.15
CA LEU A 292 -10.90 -13.96 3.24
C LEU A 292 -11.91 -14.91 3.93
N TYR A 293 -13.21 -14.74 3.69
CA TYR A 293 -14.33 -15.38 4.40
C TYR A 293 -14.36 -16.91 4.36
N LYS A 294 -13.54 -17.58 3.51
CA LYS A 294 -13.36 -19.04 3.53
C LYS A 294 -12.07 -19.48 4.23
N CYS A 295 -11.33 -18.55 4.82
CA CYS A 295 -10.15 -18.85 5.61
C CYS A 295 -10.50 -19.01 7.09
N GLU A 296 -9.75 -19.86 7.78
CA GLU A 296 -9.97 -20.13 9.17
C GLU A 296 -8.84 -19.52 10.03
N GLU A 297 -9.25 -18.82 11.08
CA GLU A 297 -8.32 -18.22 12.03
C GLU A 297 -7.36 -19.27 12.59
N GLY A 298 -6.08 -18.96 12.53
CA GLY A 298 -5.04 -19.82 13.05
C GLY A 298 -4.71 -21.05 12.21
N LYS A 299 -5.32 -21.27 11.07
CA LYS A 299 -5.04 -22.43 10.22
C LYS A 299 -4.26 -22.09 8.95
N GLU A 300 -4.19 -20.80 8.59
CA GLU A 300 -3.55 -20.41 7.36
C GLU A 300 -2.03 -20.20 7.52
N VAL A 301 -1.34 -20.34 6.40
CA VAL A 301 0.09 -20.08 6.27
C VAL A 301 0.26 -19.01 5.20
N VAL A 302 0.81 -17.85 5.59
CA VAL A 302 0.93 -16.68 4.71
C VAL A 302 2.35 -16.57 4.19
N LEU A 303 2.51 -16.51 2.87
CA LEU A 303 3.80 -16.31 2.22
C LEU A 303 4.19 -14.83 2.22
N GLY A 304 5.23 -14.50 2.97
CA GLY A 304 5.69 -13.13 3.18
C GLY A 304 6.84 -12.75 2.26
N ILE A 305 6.56 -12.55 0.96
CA ILE A 305 7.52 -12.05 -0.04
C ILE A 305 7.40 -10.53 -0.19
N LEU A 306 6.18 -9.99 -0.15
CA LEU A 306 5.96 -8.56 -0.26
C LEU A 306 6.69 -7.81 0.86
N PRO A 307 7.48 -6.78 0.53
CA PRO A 307 8.28 -6.07 1.52
C PRO A 307 7.43 -5.43 2.61
N PHE A 308 7.83 -5.55 3.88
CA PHE A 308 7.15 -4.90 5.02
C PHE A 308 7.37 -3.40 5.07
N PHE A 309 8.43 -2.90 4.44
CA PHE A 309 8.62 -1.46 4.26
C PHE A 309 7.68 -0.84 3.21
N HIS A 310 6.77 -1.63 2.67
CA HIS A 310 5.63 -1.19 1.86
C HIS A 310 4.33 -1.58 2.57
N VAL A 311 3.37 -0.64 2.67
CA VAL A 311 2.13 -0.84 3.42
C VAL A 311 1.36 -2.08 2.97
N TYR A 312 1.43 -2.47 1.70
CA TYR A 312 0.76 -3.66 1.19
C TYR A 312 1.27 -4.93 1.88
N GLY A 313 2.56 -5.19 1.88
CA GLY A 313 3.13 -6.35 2.58
C GLY A 313 2.96 -6.26 4.09
N MET A 314 3.06 -5.05 4.65
CA MET A 314 2.88 -4.83 6.08
C MET A 314 1.45 -5.18 6.52
N THR A 315 0.42 -4.67 5.85
CA THR A 315 -0.98 -4.92 6.24
C THR A 315 -1.41 -6.34 5.92
N THR A 316 -1.21 -6.81 4.67
CA THR A 316 -1.77 -8.10 4.21
C THR A 316 -0.96 -9.32 4.64
N VAL A 317 0.29 -9.15 5.07
CA VAL A 317 1.11 -10.24 5.61
C VAL A 317 1.34 -10.05 7.10
N LEU A 318 2.04 -8.97 7.53
CA LEU A 318 2.48 -8.83 8.90
C LEU A 318 1.31 -8.66 9.88
N ILE A 319 0.47 -7.62 9.69
CA ILE A 319 -0.60 -7.31 10.65
C ILE A 319 -1.71 -8.35 10.57
N LEU A 320 -2.15 -8.69 9.36
CA LEU A 320 -3.23 -9.66 9.14
C LEU A 320 -2.89 -11.04 9.71
N SER A 321 -1.66 -11.54 9.51
CA SER A 321 -1.26 -12.84 10.04
C SER A 321 -1.30 -12.87 11.56
N VAL A 322 -0.87 -11.79 12.23
CA VAL A 322 -0.89 -11.71 13.69
C VAL A 322 -2.31 -11.60 14.21
N MET A 323 -3.16 -10.74 13.60
CA MET A 323 -4.56 -10.61 13.97
C MET A 323 -5.30 -11.96 13.87
N THR A 324 -5.06 -12.70 12.78
CA THR A 324 -5.69 -13.99 12.52
C THR A 324 -4.91 -15.19 13.10
N LYS A 325 -3.87 -14.97 13.88
CA LYS A 325 -3.04 -15.98 14.53
C LYS A 325 -2.46 -17.02 13.55
N ASN A 326 -2.15 -16.60 12.33
CA ASN A 326 -1.62 -17.42 11.26
C ASN A 326 -0.07 -17.47 11.29
N LYS A 327 0.49 -18.46 10.59
CA LYS A 327 1.95 -18.57 10.43
C LYS A 327 2.41 -17.74 9.24
N MET A 328 3.43 -16.89 9.43
CA MET A 328 4.13 -16.19 8.37
C MET A 328 5.36 -16.97 7.92
N VAL A 329 5.52 -17.18 6.61
CA VAL A 329 6.75 -17.71 6.00
C VAL A 329 7.48 -16.55 5.36
N LEU A 330 8.50 -16.03 6.02
CA LEU A 330 9.19 -14.81 5.62
C LEU A 330 10.31 -15.09 4.62
N MET A 331 10.31 -14.31 3.54
CA MET A 331 11.36 -14.29 2.53
C MET A 331 11.95 -12.87 2.45
N PRO A 332 13.29 -12.71 2.64
CA PRO A 332 13.90 -11.37 2.68
C PRO A 332 13.97 -10.69 1.32
N LYS A 333 13.85 -11.45 0.23
CA LYS A 333 13.78 -10.99 -1.16
C LYS A 333 13.04 -12.01 -2.02
N PHE A 334 12.49 -11.55 -3.11
CA PHE A 334 11.96 -12.41 -4.15
C PHE A 334 13.11 -13.07 -4.93
N ASP A 335 13.04 -14.36 -5.08
CA ASP A 335 13.84 -15.20 -5.96
C ASP A 335 12.93 -16.33 -6.44
N VAL A 336 12.85 -16.55 -7.74
CA VAL A 336 11.85 -17.46 -8.32
C VAL A 336 12.02 -18.89 -7.81
N GLU A 337 13.24 -19.41 -7.86
CA GLU A 337 13.52 -20.81 -7.47
C GLU A 337 13.39 -21.02 -5.95
N ASP A 338 13.89 -20.07 -5.13
CA ASP A 338 13.75 -20.13 -3.65
C ASP A 338 12.26 -20.03 -3.26
N THR A 339 11.46 -19.25 -4.02
CA THR A 339 10.02 -19.12 -3.81
C THR A 339 9.28 -20.43 -4.12
N LEU A 340 9.54 -21.05 -5.28
CA LEU A 340 8.95 -22.33 -5.64
C LEU A 340 9.27 -23.42 -4.62
N LYS A 341 10.53 -23.53 -4.22
CA LYS A 341 10.99 -24.45 -3.14
C LYS A 341 10.31 -24.18 -1.81
N THR A 342 10.11 -22.90 -1.49
CA THR A 342 9.45 -22.49 -0.23
C THR A 342 7.98 -22.83 -0.26
N ILE A 343 7.26 -22.58 -1.36
CA ILE A 343 5.85 -22.97 -1.52
C ILE A 343 5.71 -24.48 -1.39
N ASP A 344 6.52 -25.25 -2.12
CA ASP A 344 6.46 -26.71 -2.07
C ASP A 344 6.74 -27.26 -0.67
N LYS A 345 7.68 -26.69 0.07
CA LYS A 345 8.08 -27.18 1.41
C LYS A 345 7.16 -26.68 2.53
N GLN A 346 6.82 -25.36 2.53
CA GLN A 346 6.11 -24.74 3.64
C GLN A 346 4.60 -24.73 3.47
N LYS A 347 4.12 -25.09 2.27
CA LYS A 347 2.70 -25.23 1.93
C LYS A 347 1.87 -23.99 2.32
N PRO A 348 2.27 -22.76 1.88
CA PRO A 348 1.47 -21.58 2.15
C PRO A 348 0.08 -21.70 1.51
N THR A 349 -0.92 -21.18 2.23
CA THR A 349 -2.31 -21.16 1.78
C THR A 349 -2.73 -19.78 1.26
N LEU A 350 -2.07 -18.71 1.74
CA LEU A 350 -2.29 -17.34 1.32
C LEU A 350 -1.02 -16.76 0.73
N PHE A 351 -1.15 -16.16 -0.44
CA PHE A 351 -0.03 -15.62 -1.17
C PHE A 351 -0.35 -14.22 -1.74
N PRO A 352 -0.28 -13.14 -0.92
CA PRO A 352 -0.28 -11.77 -1.43
C PRO A 352 0.97 -11.52 -2.27
N GLY A 353 0.79 -10.93 -3.46
CA GLY A 353 1.87 -10.71 -4.41
C GLY A 353 1.64 -9.54 -5.34
N ALA A 354 2.53 -9.42 -6.32
CA ALA A 354 2.41 -8.47 -7.42
C ALA A 354 2.44 -9.23 -8.75
N PRO A 355 1.94 -8.68 -9.85
CA PRO A 355 1.92 -9.37 -11.14
C PRO A 355 3.28 -9.92 -11.57
N THR A 356 4.35 -9.15 -11.36
CA THR A 356 5.73 -9.55 -11.69
C THR A 356 6.20 -10.79 -10.93
N ILE A 357 5.70 -11.02 -9.70
CA ILE A 357 6.01 -12.21 -8.93
C ILE A 357 5.34 -13.44 -9.57
N TYR A 358 4.05 -13.35 -9.87
CA TYR A 358 3.30 -14.44 -10.50
C TYR A 358 3.84 -14.76 -11.91
N ILE A 359 4.13 -13.74 -12.71
CA ILE A 359 4.75 -13.89 -14.04
C ILE A 359 6.11 -14.60 -13.93
N GLY A 360 6.95 -14.19 -12.97
CA GLY A 360 8.25 -14.81 -12.74
C GLY A 360 8.14 -16.29 -12.39
N LEU A 361 7.18 -16.67 -11.55
CA LEU A 361 6.93 -18.08 -11.21
C LEU A 361 6.42 -18.88 -12.42
N LEU A 362 5.44 -18.33 -13.16
CA LEU A 362 4.84 -18.98 -14.33
C LEU A 362 5.82 -19.22 -15.48
N ASN A 363 6.84 -18.36 -15.58
CA ASN A 363 7.87 -18.48 -16.63
C ASN A 363 9.05 -19.39 -16.23
N HIS A 364 9.06 -19.94 -15.01
CA HIS A 364 10.10 -20.85 -14.62
C HIS A 364 9.97 -22.20 -15.35
N PRO A 365 11.00 -22.69 -16.07
CA PRO A 365 10.91 -23.88 -16.92
C PRO A 365 10.51 -25.14 -16.15
N ASP A 366 10.87 -25.22 -14.89
CA ASP A 366 10.66 -26.36 -14.03
C ASP A 366 9.48 -26.18 -13.04
N ILE A 367 8.57 -25.22 -13.26
CA ILE A 367 7.46 -24.95 -12.32
C ILE A 367 6.65 -26.22 -11.99
N GLY A 368 6.46 -27.11 -12.99
CA GLY A 368 5.73 -28.37 -12.82
C GLY A 368 6.39 -29.38 -11.89
N LYS A 369 7.66 -29.18 -11.46
CA LYS A 369 8.35 -30.03 -10.47
C LYS A 369 7.97 -29.71 -9.04
N TYR A 370 7.33 -28.56 -8.79
CA TYR A 370 6.96 -28.08 -7.47
C TYR A 370 5.45 -28.24 -7.22
N ASN A 371 5.09 -28.66 -6.03
CA ASN A 371 3.68 -28.75 -5.64
C ASN A 371 3.18 -27.40 -5.10
N LEU A 372 2.38 -26.70 -5.88
CA LEU A 372 1.80 -25.40 -5.54
C LEU A 372 0.33 -25.48 -5.09
N SER A 373 -0.26 -26.68 -4.99
CA SER A 373 -1.68 -26.90 -4.70
C SER A 373 -2.13 -26.53 -3.29
N SER A 374 -1.21 -26.14 -2.41
CA SER A 374 -1.57 -25.64 -1.07
C SER A 374 -2.17 -24.23 -1.10
N ILE A 375 -1.91 -23.46 -2.16
CA ILE A 375 -2.36 -22.08 -2.31
C ILE A 375 -3.89 -22.08 -2.47
N LYS A 376 -4.58 -21.33 -1.60
CA LYS A 376 -6.04 -21.15 -1.65
C LYS A 376 -6.42 -19.81 -2.25
N ALA A 377 -5.72 -18.75 -1.83
CA ALA A 377 -6.05 -17.38 -2.18
C ALA A 377 -4.81 -16.50 -2.38
N CYS A 378 -4.87 -15.70 -3.43
CA CYS A 378 -3.87 -14.71 -3.77
C CYS A 378 -4.55 -13.36 -4.05
N LEU A 379 -3.98 -12.29 -3.54
CA LEU A 379 -4.33 -10.93 -3.91
C LEU A 379 -3.14 -10.33 -4.68
N SER A 380 -3.37 -9.87 -5.89
CA SER A 380 -2.37 -9.15 -6.69
C SER A 380 -2.59 -7.66 -6.57
N GLY A 381 -1.56 -6.90 -6.23
CA GLY A 381 -1.65 -5.45 -6.11
C GLY A 381 -0.43 -4.75 -6.67
N SER A 382 -0.39 -3.43 -6.54
CA SER A 382 0.67 -2.51 -6.99
C SER A 382 0.73 -2.25 -8.50
N ALA A 383 0.17 -3.12 -9.33
CA ALA A 383 0.08 -2.97 -10.78
C ALA A 383 -1.12 -3.77 -11.32
N PRO A 384 -1.61 -3.47 -12.53
CA PRO A 384 -2.65 -4.25 -13.19
C PRO A 384 -2.26 -5.72 -13.37
N LEU A 385 -3.21 -6.62 -13.15
CA LEU A 385 -3.01 -8.06 -13.31
C LEU A 385 -3.52 -8.52 -14.69
N PRO A 386 -2.64 -8.99 -15.61
CA PRO A 386 -3.09 -9.54 -16.88
C PRO A 386 -3.98 -10.78 -16.67
N VAL A 387 -5.07 -10.87 -17.42
CA VAL A 387 -6.05 -11.97 -17.32
C VAL A 387 -5.39 -13.32 -17.59
N GLU A 388 -4.52 -13.40 -18.60
CA GLU A 388 -3.75 -14.62 -18.90
C GLU A 388 -2.92 -15.11 -17.72
N VAL A 389 -2.28 -14.19 -17.00
CA VAL A 389 -1.48 -14.52 -15.81
C VAL A 389 -2.38 -15.09 -14.70
N GLN A 390 -3.54 -14.49 -14.50
CA GLN A 390 -4.53 -14.95 -13.53
C GLN A 390 -4.97 -16.39 -13.86
N GLU A 391 -5.42 -16.65 -15.08
CA GLU A 391 -5.95 -17.95 -15.51
C GLU A 391 -4.88 -19.05 -15.46
N ARG A 392 -3.67 -18.78 -15.93
CA ARG A 392 -2.57 -19.74 -15.90
C ARG A 392 -2.17 -20.08 -14.46
N PHE A 393 -2.09 -19.06 -13.58
CA PHE A 393 -1.72 -19.28 -12.19
C PHE A 393 -2.78 -20.10 -11.45
N GLU A 394 -4.07 -19.82 -11.65
CA GLU A 394 -5.17 -20.60 -11.07
C GLU A 394 -5.19 -22.03 -11.59
N THR A 395 -4.91 -22.24 -12.86
CA THR A 395 -4.83 -23.59 -13.47
C THR A 395 -3.73 -24.45 -12.82
N ILE A 396 -2.56 -23.85 -12.58
CA ILE A 396 -1.40 -24.59 -12.01
C ILE A 396 -1.58 -24.83 -10.50
N THR A 397 -2.14 -23.87 -9.76
CA THR A 397 -2.22 -23.95 -8.30
C THR A 397 -3.52 -24.55 -7.79
N GLY A 398 -4.61 -24.41 -8.54
CA GLY A 398 -5.98 -24.67 -8.09
C GLY A 398 -6.53 -23.59 -7.14
N GLY A 399 -5.69 -22.62 -6.73
CA GLY A 399 -6.05 -21.48 -5.89
C GLY A 399 -6.74 -20.38 -6.68
N LYS A 400 -7.14 -19.32 -5.98
CA LYS A 400 -7.78 -18.14 -6.57
C LYS A 400 -6.82 -16.95 -6.55
N LEU A 401 -6.72 -16.24 -7.67
CA LEU A 401 -5.91 -15.03 -7.80
C LEU A 401 -6.81 -13.89 -8.26
N VAL A 402 -6.87 -12.81 -7.48
CA VAL A 402 -7.67 -11.62 -7.81
C VAL A 402 -6.82 -10.36 -7.77
N GLU A 403 -7.21 -9.37 -8.57
CA GLU A 403 -6.65 -8.03 -8.48
C GLU A 403 -7.27 -7.27 -7.32
N GLY A 404 -6.42 -6.55 -6.55
CA GLY A 404 -6.82 -5.61 -5.52
C GLY A 404 -6.25 -4.22 -5.81
N TYR A 405 -7.07 -3.20 -5.58
CA TYR A 405 -6.71 -1.80 -5.73
C TYR A 405 -6.62 -1.10 -4.38
N GLY A 406 -5.67 -0.20 -4.28
CA GLY A 406 -5.48 0.64 -3.12
C GLY A 406 -4.22 1.49 -3.22
N LEU A 407 -4.06 2.34 -2.23
CA LEU A 407 -2.97 3.32 -2.13
C LEU A 407 -2.35 3.26 -0.74
N THR A 408 -1.16 3.81 -0.59
CA THR A 408 -0.55 3.95 0.74
C THR A 408 -1.45 4.78 1.65
N GLU A 409 -2.08 5.79 1.11
CA GLU A 409 -3.02 6.70 1.75
C GLU A 409 -4.32 6.03 2.21
N THR A 410 -4.53 4.76 1.86
CA THR A 410 -5.74 3.97 2.23
C THR A 410 -5.42 2.66 2.98
N SER A 411 -4.22 2.45 3.47
CA SER A 411 -3.75 1.43 4.46
C SER A 411 -3.66 -0.05 4.06
N PRO A 412 -3.60 -0.58 2.83
CA PRO A 412 -3.75 0.11 1.56
C PRO A 412 -5.05 -0.18 0.81
N VAL A 413 -5.75 -1.32 1.04
CA VAL A 413 -6.75 -1.88 0.11
C VAL A 413 -8.09 -1.18 0.23
N THR A 414 -8.70 -0.89 -0.91
CA THR A 414 -10.02 -0.25 -0.98
C THR A 414 -11.02 -1.02 -1.83
N HIS A 415 -10.55 -1.67 -2.89
CA HIS A 415 -11.37 -2.46 -3.82
C HIS A 415 -10.69 -3.78 -4.14
N ALA A 416 -11.46 -4.81 -4.36
CA ALA A 416 -11.02 -6.04 -5.00
C ALA A 416 -12.22 -6.81 -5.58
N ASN A 417 -11.97 -7.68 -6.55
CA ASN A 417 -12.90 -8.73 -6.93
C ASN A 417 -13.02 -9.76 -5.80
N PHE A 418 -14.13 -10.50 -5.74
CA PHE A 418 -14.28 -11.55 -4.75
C PHE A 418 -13.35 -12.73 -5.05
N ILE A 419 -12.67 -13.22 -4.02
CA ILE A 419 -11.78 -14.37 -4.17
C ILE A 419 -12.58 -15.63 -4.52
N TRP A 420 -13.73 -15.85 -3.86
CA TRP A 420 -14.59 -17.01 -4.04
C TRP A 420 -16.02 -16.65 -4.49
N GLY A 421 -16.17 -15.58 -5.22
CA GLY A 421 -17.45 -15.10 -5.75
C GLY A 421 -17.38 -14.75 -7.22
N GLU A 422 -18.32 -13.95 -7.65
CA GLU A 422 -18.33 -13.40 -8.99
C GLU A 422 -17.15 -12.43 -9.19
N ARG A 423 -16.50 -12.52 -10.32
CA ARG A 423 -15.35 -11.69 -10.69
C ARG A 423 -15.59 -11.05 -12.05
N VAL A 424 -15.35 -9.77 -12.13
CA VAL A 424 -15.47 -9.02 -13.38
C VAL A 424 -14.07 -8.69 -13.89
N SER A 425 -13.69 -9.35 -14.97
CA SER A 425 -12.38 -9.18 -15.60
C SER A 425 -12.16 -7.73 -16.05
N GLY A 426 -10.94 -7.21 -15.87
CA GLY A 426 -10.59 -5.82 -16.21
C GLY A 426 -11.05 -4.80 -15.18
N SER A 427 -11.91 -5.16 -14.20
CA SER A 427 -12.24 -4.30 -13.07
C SER A 427 -11.31 -4.52 -11.89
N VAL A 428 -11.10 -3.48 -11.10
CA VAL A 428 -10.44 -3.60 -9.79
C VAL A 428 -11.39 -4.07 -8.69
N GLY A 429 -12.59 -4.50 -9.07
CA GLY A 429 -13.61 -4.99 -8.16
C GLY A 429 -14.50 -3.90 -7.59
N ILE A 430 -15.03 -4.16 -6.40
CA ILE A 430 -15.95 -3.29 -5.70
C ILE A 430 -15.35 -2.79 -4.37
N PRO A 431 -15.86 -1.66 -3.82
CA PRO A 431 -15.42 -1.16 -2.52
C PRO A 431 -15.57 -2.21 -1.42
N TRP A 432 -14.64 -2.22 -0.48
CA TRP A 432 -14.65 -3.09 0.69
C TRP A 432 -15.60 -2.60 1.79
N PRO A 433 -15.92 -3.42 2.81
CA PRO A 433 -16.77 -2.99 3.94
C PRO A 433 -16.31 -1.64 4.51
N ASN A 434 -17.25 -0.84 4.99
CA ASN A 434 -17.02 0.52 5.53
C ASN A 434 -16.38 1.52 4.54
N THR A 435 -16.22 1.15 3.26
CA THR A 435 -15.60 2.00 2.23
C THR A 435 -16.69 2.58 1.32
N ASP A 436 -16.72 3.90 1.22
CA ASP A 436 -17.50 4.60 0.20
C ASP A 436 -16.57 5.04 -0.93
N SER A 437 -16.99 4.79 -2.17
CA SER A 437 -16.25 5.20 -3.35
C SER A 437 -17.19 5.80 -4.39
N VAL A 438 -16.74 6.88 -5.03
CA VAL A 438 -17.48 7.61 -6.06
C VAL A 438 -16.53 8.04 -7.18
N ILE A 439 -17.12 8.40 -8.30
CA ILE A 439 -16.40 9.06 -9.39
C ILE A 439 -16.74 10.55 -9.33
N LEU A 440 -15.71 11.39 -9.17
CA LEU A 440 -15.88 12.84 -9.17
C LEU A 440 -15.47 13.44 -10.52
N ARG A 441 -16.19 14.45 -10.98
CA ARG A 441 -15.73 15.26 -12.12
C ARG A 441 -14.38 15.89 -11.77
N SER A 442 -13.41 15.69 -12.64
CA SER A 442 -12.02 16.09 -12.36
C SER A 442 -11.92 17.59 -12.04
N GLY A 443 -11.42 17.88 -10.84
CA GLY A 443 -11.28 19.25 -10.32
C GLY A 443 -12.52 19.84 -9.68
N GLU A 444 -13.60 19.07 -9.56
CA GLU A 444 -14.88 19.47 -8.96
C GLU A 444 -15.30 18.47 -7.88
N THR A 445 -16.42 18.76 -7.20
CA THR A 445 -17.00 17.86 -6.19
C THR A 445 -18.31 17.19 -6.68
N GLU A 446 -18.61 17.34 -7.96
CA GLU A 446 -19.77 16.71 -8.59
C GLU A 446 -19.54 15.20 -8.74
N ILE A 447 -20.46 14.42 -8.18
CA ILE A 447 -20.47 12.96 -8.34
C ILE A 447 -21.08 12.61 -9.70
N LEU A 448 -20.33 11.85 -10.49
CA LEU A 448 -20.74 11.40 -11.81
C LEU A 448 -21.59 10.11 -11.74
N PRO A 449 -22.55 9.94 -12.64
CA PRO A 449 -23.33 8.71 -12.74
C PRO A 449 -22.46 7.52 -13.25
N PRO A 450 -22.94 6.28 -13.08
CA PRO A 450 -22.29 5.11 -13.66
C PRO A 450 -21.99 5.27 -15.16
N GLY A 451 -20.83 4.78 -15.59
CA GLY A 451 -20.35 4.85 -16.98
C GLY A 451 -19.62 6.14 -17.35
N GLU A 452 -19.74 7.21 -16.56
CA GLU A 452 -18.98 8.44 -16.80
C GLU A 452 -17.59 8.38 -16.14
N MET A 453 -16.58 8.88 -16.87
CA MET A 453 -15.19 8.89 -16.45
C MET A 453 -14.86 10.14 -15.63
N GLY A 454 -14.22 9.94 -14.49
CA GLY A 454 -13.73 11.00 -13.60
C GLY A 454 -12.64 10.52 -12.67
N GLU A 455 -12.39 11.25 -11.60
CA GLU A 455 -11.42 10.88 -10.57
C GLU A 455 -12.07 9.99 -9.51
N ILE A 456 -11.46 8.84 -9.21
CA ILE A 456 -11.92 7.95 -8.14
C ILE A 456 -11.66 8.65 -6.80
N ALA A 457 -12.69 8.74 -5.98
CA ALA A 457 -12.63 9.36 -4.67
C ALA A 457 -13.19 8.44 -3.58
N ILE A 458 -12.55 8.43 -2.41
CA ILE A 458 -12.76 7.40 -1.38
C ILE A 458 -13.02 8.05 -0.03
N LYS A 459 -13.96 7.47 0.74
CA LYS A 459 -14.14 7.71 2.17
C LYS A 459 -14.13 6.36 2.90
N GLY A 460 -13.50 6.33 4.06
CA GLY A 460 -13.49 5.13 4.90
C GLY A 460 -12.54 5.28 6.08
N PRO A 461 -12.68 4.41 7.09
CA PRO A 461 -11.86 4.47 8.29
C PRO A 461 -10.39 4.13 8.04
N GLN A 462 -10.07 3.52 6.91
CA GLN A 462 -8.70 3.19 6.48
C GLN A 462 -7.98 4.35 5.78
N VAL A 463 -8.67 5.46 5.48
CA VAL A 463 -8.07 6.63 4.81
C VAL A 463 -7.17 7.38 5.77
N MET A 464 -6.00 7.77 5.32
CA MET A 464 -4.96 8.45 6.08
C MET A 464 -5.45 9.70 6.80
N LYS A 465 -4.73 10.07 7.86
CA LYS A 465 -4.92 11.36 8.55
C LYS A 465 -4.42 12.55 7.70
N GLY A 466 -3.46 12.33 6.83
CA GLY A 466 -2.83 13.33 5.97
C GLY A 466 -1.36 13.03 5.72
N TYR A 467 -0.62 14.01 5.19
CA TYR A 467 0.82 13.93 4.98
C TYR A 467 1.59 14.65 6.09
N TRP A 468 2.63 14.00 6.60
CA TRP A 468 3.49 14.49 7.66
C TRP A 468 4.17 15.79 7.27
N ASN A 469 4.01 16.84 8.09
CA ASN A 469 4.56 18.18 7.87
C ASN A 469 4.18 18.81 6.51
N ARG A 470 3.04 18.39 5.91
CA ARG A 470 2.57 18.85 4.60
C ARG A 470 1.08 19.21 4.64
N PRO A 471 0.68 20.26 5.36
CA PRO A 471 -0.74 20.63 5.50
C PRO A 471 -1.39 21.04 4.17
N GLU A 472 -0.66 21.71 3.28
CA GLU A 472 -1.16 22.12 1.96
C GLU A 472 -1.40 20.91 1.06
N ASP A 473 -0.42 19.99 0.97
CA ASP A 473 -0.58 18.73 0.23
C ASP A 473 -1.75 17.89 0.78
N THR A 474 -1.93 17.89 2.10
CA THR A 474 -3.06 17.22 2.75
C THR A 474 -4.37 17.85 2.31
N ALA A 475 -4.49 19.18 2.40
CA ALA A 475 -5.70 19.89 1.99
C ALA A 475 -6.06 19.65 0.51
N MET A 476 -5.06 19.63 -0.39
CA MET A 476 -5.26 19.36 -1.81
C MET A 476 -5.65 17.92 -2.12
N SER A 477 -5.41 16.99 -1.20
CA SER A 477 -5.76 15.57 -1.38
C SER A 477 -7.18 15.24 -0.96
N PHE A 478 -7.94 16.22 -0.45
CA PHE A 478 -9.31 16.02 -0.02
C PHE A 478 -10.25 17.07 -0.64
N ALA A 479 -11.46 16.63 -1.02
CA ALA A 479 -12.55 17.50 -1.49
C ALA A 479 -13.85 17.07 -0.81
N ASP A 480 -14.50 17.95 -0.04
CA ASP A 480 -15.72 17.65 0.73
C ASP A 480 -15.64 16.34 1.55
N GLY A 481 -14.46 16.08 2.12
CA GLY A 481 -14.16 14.88 2.92
C GLY A 481 -13.94 13.61 2.08
N TRP A 482 -13.91 13.69 0.74
CA TRP A 482 -13.45 12.63 -0.14
C TRP A 482 -11.95 12.71 -0.33
N PHE A 483 -11.26 11.60 -0.12
CA PHE A 483 -9.86 11.48 -0.50
C PHE A 483 -9.78 11.30 -2.02
N LEU A 484 -9.03 12.16 -2.68
CA LEU A 484 -8.80 12.16 -4.12
C LEU A 484 -7.62 11.24 -4.44
N THR A 485 -7.86 10.15 -5.18
CA THR A 485 -6.82 9.14 -5.42
C THR A 485 -5.79 9.55 -6.46
N GLY A 486 -6.12 10.51 -7.31
CA GLY A 486 -5.33 10.84 -8.49
C GLY A 486 -5.43 9.80 -9.61
N ASP A 487 -6.26 8.78 -9.46
CA ASP A 487 -6.52 7.76 -10.46
C ASP A 487 -7.85 8.07 -11.17
N LEU A 488 -7.83 8.05 -12.50
CA LEU A 488 -9.00 8.25 -13.35
C LEU A 488 -9.67 6.91 -13.63
N GLY A 489 -10.99 6.89 -13.57
CA GLY A 489 -11.75 5.68 -13.78
C GLY A 489 -13.24 5.94 -13.91
N TYR A 490 -14.00 4.87 -13.96
CA TYR A 490 -15.45 4.90 -13.94
C TYR A 490 -15.99 3.73 -13.10
N MET A 491 -17.24 3.82 -12.70
CA MET A 491 -18.00 2.76 -12.05
C MET A 491 -19.09 2.30 -13.02
N ASP A 492 -19.31 1.02 -13.17
CA ASP A 492 -20.43 0.49 -13.96
C ASP A 492 -21.76 0.49 -13.18
N GLU A 493 -22.85 0.14 -13.83
CA GLU A 493 -24.20 0.07 -13.24
C GLU A 493 -24.32 -0.99 -12.13
N ASN A 494 -23.40 -1.93 -12.08
CA ASN A 494 -23.32 -2.96 -11.06
C ASN A 494 -22.43 -2.58 -9.87
N GLY A 495 -21.70 -1.46 -9.97
CA GLY A 495 -20.84 -0.95 -8.92
C GLY A 495 -19.41 -1.48 -8.95
N TYR A 496 -18.99 -2.10 -10.07
CA TYR A 496 -17.58 -2.44 -10.31
C TYR A 496 -16.83 -1.23 -10.81
N PHE A 497 -15.61 -1.04 -10.29
CA PHE A 497 -14.75 0.08 -10.61
C PHE A 497 -13.67 -0.34 -11.62
N TYR A 498 -13.39 0.56 -12.56
CA TYR A 498 -12.40 0.39 -13.60
C TYR A 498 -11.43 1.55 -13.56
N ILE A 499 -10.12 1.25 -13.48
CA ILE A 499 -9.08 2.27 -13.55
C ILE A 499 -8.67 2.42 -15.01
N VAL A 500 -8.80 3.64 -15.52
CA VAL A 500 -8.37 3.97 -16.89
C VAL A 500 -6.91 4.37 -16.88
N ASP A 501 -6.50 5.31 -16.02
CA ASP A 501 -5.08 5.70 -15.86
C ASP A 501 -4.88 6.62 -14.65
N ARG A 502 -3.64 7.05 -14.44
CA ARG A 502 -3.32 8.13 -13.51
C ARG A 502 -3.49 9.49 -14.16
N LYS A 503 -4.18 10.39 -13.49
CA LYS A 503 -4.41 11.78 -13.93
C LYS A 503 -3.14 12.48 -14.39
N LYS A 504 -2.00 12.23 -13.73
CA LYS A 504 -0.70 12.81 -14.01
C LYS A 504 0.13 12.12 -15.09
N ASP A 505 -0.19 10.85 -15.38
CA ASP A 505 0.51 10.02 -16.37
C ASP A 505 -0.18 10.13 -17.75
N MET A 506 -1.35 10.77 -17.81
CA MET A 506 -2.07 11.05 -19.04
C MET A 506 -1.21 11.88 -19.99
N ILE A 507 -1.07 11.42 -21.22
CA ILE A 507 -0.27 12.05 -22.27
C ILE A 507 -1.14 13.06 -23.02
N ILE A 508 -0.68 14.30 -23.12
CA ILE A 508 -1.38 15.35 -23.87
C ILE A 508 -0.65 15.57 -25.21
N ALA A 509 -1.05 14.84 -26.23
CA ALA A 509 -0.41 14.90 -27.55
C ALA A 509 -1.28 15.61 -28.59
N GLY A 510 -0.88 16.82 -28.97
CA GLY A 510 -1.60 17.63 -29.98
C GLY A 510 -3.06 17.96 -29.57
N GLY A 511 -3.29 18.16 -28.26
CA GLY A 511 -4.61 18.47 -27.71
C GLY A 511 -5.50 17.25 -27.42
N TYR A 512 -5.02 16.04 -27.67
CA TYR A 512 -5.73 14.80 -27.33
C TYR A 512 -5.19 14.22 -26.01
N ASN A 513 -6.09 13.79 -25.15
CA ASN A 513 -5.77 13.01 -23.97
C ASN A 513 -5.58 11.53 -24.36
N ILE A 514 -4.40 11.00 -24.07
CA ILE A 514 -4.06 9.59 -24.33
C ILE A 514 -3.71 8.96 -22.99
N TYR A 515 -4.33 7.83 -22.72
CA TYR A 515 -4.11 7.09 -21.50
C TYR A 515 -3.08 5.99 -21.74
N PRO A 516 -1.89 6.06 -21.13
CA PRO A 516 -0.84 5.06 -21.30
C PRO A 516 -1.32 3.62 -21.14
N ARG A 517 -2.17 3.35 -20.14
CA ARG A 517 -2.67 2.01 -19.84
C ARG A 517 -3.45 1.41 -21.02
N GLU A 518 -4.27 2.20 -21.71
CA GLU A 518 -5.02 1.73 -22.88
C GLU A 518 -4.09 1.23 -23.99
N VAL A 519 -2.96 1.88 -24.16
CA VAL A 519 -1.94 1.49 -25.15
C VAL A 519 -1.14 0.29 -24.66
N GLU A 520 -0.81 0.26 -23.36
CA GLU A 520 -0.11 -0.86 -22.71
C GLU A 520 -0.93 -2.16 -22.81
N GLU A 521 -2.24 -2.11 -22.58
CA GLU A 521 -3.13 -3.28 -22.68
C GLU A 521 -3.08 -3.90 -24.07
N VAL A 522 -3.18 -3.09 -25.13
CA VAL A 522 -3.06 -3.60 -26.51
C VAL A 522 -1.67 -4.18 -26.78
N LEU A 523 -0.61 -3.56 -26.26
CA LEU A 523 0.74 -4.09 -26.42
C LEU A 523 0.93 -5.43 -25.69
N TYR A 524 0.36 -5.60 -24.47
CA TYR A 524 0.45 -6.85 -23.71
C TYR A 524 -0.27 -8.03 -24.38
N GLU A 525 -1.26 -7.79 -25.24
CA GLU A 525 -1.91 -8.85 -26.03
C GLU A 525 -0.99 -9.43 -27.12
N HIS A 526 0.11 -8.75 -27.46
CA HIS A 526 1.04 -9.22 -28.50
C HIS A 526 1.93 -10.35 -27.96
N GLU A 527 1.97 -11.49 -28.66
CA GLU A 527 2.65 -12.71 -28.22
C GLU A 527 4.14 -12.57 -27.87
N ALA A 528 4.84 -11.65 -28.51
CA ALA A 528 6.28 -11.42 -28.30
C ALA A 528 6.59 -10.52 -27.10
N ILE A 529 5.63 -9.83 -26.51
CA ILE A 529 5.87 -8.85 -25.45
C ILE A 529 5.81 -9.53 -24.08
N GLN A 530 6.88 -9.38 -23.31
CA GLN A 530 6.96 -9.80 -21.91
C GLN A 530 6.51 -8.68 -20.97
N GLU A 531 7.01 -7.46 -21.20
CA GLU A 531 6.68 -6.29 -20.40
C GLU A 531 6.67 -5.05 -21.30
N CYS A 532 5.77 -4.12 -21.01
CA CYS A 532 5.80 -2.82 -21.65
C CYS A 532 5.37 -1.71 -20.68
N VAL A 533 5.78 -0.50 -20.99
CA VAL A 533 5.31 0.73 -20.37
C VAL A 533 5.28 1.84 -21.39
N VAL A 534 4.23 2.64 -21.36
CA VAL A 534 4.00 3.75 -22.29
C VAL A 534 4.11 5.07 -21.53
N ALA A 535 4.79 6.04 -22.12
CA ALA A 535 4.97 7.36 -21.53
C ALA A 535 4.87 8.48 -22.57
N GLY A 536 4.45 9.66 -22.12
CA GLY A 536 4.57 10.90 -22.87
C GLY A 536 6.01 11.41 -22.81
N ILE A 537 6.60 11.61 -23.96
CA ILE A 537 7.91 12.24 -24.08
C ILE A 537 7.76 13.61 -24.77
N PRO A 538 8.63 14.59 -24.47
CA PRO A 538 8.52 15.91 -25.08
C PRO A 538 8.57 15.87 -26.61
N ASP A 539 7.65 16.56 -27.27
CA ASP A 539 7.58 16.72 -28.71
C ASP A 539 7.45 18.20 -29.06
N PRO A 540 8.33 18.77 -29.92
CA PRO A 540 8.34 20.20 -30.22
C PRO A 540 7.05 20.73 -30.87
N TYR A 541 6.31 19.87 -31.57
CA TYR A 541 5.11 20.26 -32.31
C TYR A 541 3.81 19.93 -31.54
N ARG A 542 3.80 18.80 -30.82
CA ARG A 542 2.60 18.27 -30.17
C ARG A 542 2.55 18.53 -28.66
N GLY A 543 3.59 19.10 -28.08
CA GLY A 543 3.79 19.16 -26.64
C GLY A 543 4.37 17.85 -26.11
N GLU A 544 3.61 16.75 -26.28
CA GLU A 544 4.05 15.39 -25.98
C GLU A 544 3.77 14.43 -27.15
N THR A 545 4.48 13.32 -27.19
CA THR A 545 4.21 12.19 -28.07
C THR A 545 4.29 10.87 -27.31
N VAL A 546 3.58 9.86 -27.82
CA VAL A 546 3.50 8.53 -27.18
C VAL A 546 4.74 7.73 -27.53
N LYS A 547 5.47 7.26 -26.50
CA LYS A 547 6.59 6.33 -26.63
C LYS A 547 6.32 5.06 -25.82
N ALA A 548 6.56 3.89 -26.44
CA ALA A 548 6.48 2.60 -25.81
C ALA A 548 7.89 2.06 -25.52
N TYR A 549 8.12 1.61 -24.29
CA TYR A 549 9.31 0.89 -23.85
C TYR A 549 8.94 -0.57 -23.68
N ILE A 550 9.69 -1.49 -24.31
CA ILE A 550 9.28 -2.87 -24.50
C ILE A 550 10.39 -3.84 -24.09
N VAL A 551 10.04 -4.86 -23.35
CA VAL A 551 10.86 -6.05 -23.10
C VAL A 551 10.23 -7.23 -23.81
N LEU A 552 10.98 -7.91 -24.66
CA LEU A 552 10.50 -9.07 -25.40
C LEU A 552 10.67 -10.36 -24.59
N LYS A 553 9.81 -11.32 -24.84
CA LYS A 553 9.97 -12.70 -24.36
C LYS A 553 11.25 -13.31 -24.96
N GLU A 554 11.90 -14.19 -24.23
CA GLU A 554 13.12 -14.87 -24.69
C GLU A 554 12.86 -15.65 -25.99
N GLY A 555 13.73 -15.47 -26.97
CA GLY A 555 13.61 -16.10 -28.29
C GLY A 555 12.61 -15.46 -29.25
N HIS A 556 11.92 -14.39 -28.83
CA HIS A 556 11.01 -13.65 -29.71
C HIS A 556 11.67 -12.40 -30.28
N SER A 557 11.20 -12.00 -31.46
CA SER A 557 11.60 -10.76 -32.11
C SER A 557 10.39 -10.11 -32.77
N VAL A 558 10.31 -8.80 -32.74
CA VAL A 558 9.29 -8.00 -33.40
C VAL A 558 9.90 -6.63 -33.70
N THR A 559 9.54 -6.04 -34.82
CA THR A 559 10.01 -4.72 -35.24
C THR A 559 9.05 -3.62 -34.79
N GLU A 560 9.54 -2.38 -34.70
CA GLU A 560 8.70 -1.19 -34.42
C GLU A 560 7.54 -1.07 -35.44
N LYS A 561 7.79 -1.42 -36.71
CA LYS A 561 6.79 -1.36 -37.78
C LYS A 561 5.67 -2.36 -37.53
N GLU A 562 6.00 -3.59 -37.16
CA GLU A 562 5.02 -4.64 -36.86
C GLU A 562 4.17 -4.26 -35.63
N LEU A 563 4.79 -3.75 -34.57
CA LEU A 563 4.06 -3.27 -33.39
C LEU A 563 3.17 -2.06 -33.72
N ASN A 564 3.63 -1.14 -34.56
CA ASN A 564 2.81 -0.02 -35.01
C ASN A 564 1.58 -0.49 -35.80
N GLU A 565 1.77 -1.43 -36.71
CA GLU A 565 0.68 -2.05 -37.51
C GLU A 565 -0.28 -2.81 -36.57
N TYR A 566 0.22 -3.53 -35.57
CA TYR A 566 -0.57 -4.23 -34.59
C TYR A 566 -1.43 -3.25 -33.75
N CYS A 567 -0.83 -2.22 -33.18
CA CYS A 567 -1.54 -1.19 -32.41
C CYS A 567 -2.64 -0.49 -33.25
N ARG A 568 -2.42 -0.28 -34.54
CA ARG A 568 -3.42 0.35 -35.45
C ARG A 568 -4.69 -0.47 -35.65
N GLN A 569 -4.67 -1.75 -35.37
CA GLN A 569 -5.86 -2.60 -35.47
C GLN A 569 -6.85 -2.35 -34.34
N SER A 570 -6.34 -1.94 -33.15
CA SER A 570 -7.15 -1.79 -31.94
C SER A 570 -7.21 -0.35 -31.41
N LEU A 571 -6.27 0.52 -31.79
CA LEU A 571 -6.15 1.88 -31.30
C LEU A 571 -6.46 2.94 -32.36
N ALA A 572 -7.09 4.02 -31.92
CA ALA A 572 -7.21 5.22 -32.76
C ALA A 572 -5.83 5.78 -33.13
N ALA A 573 -5.67 6.30 -34.33
CA ALA A 573 -4.39 6.70 -34.90
C ALA A 573 -3.57 7.69 -34.03
N TYR A 574 -4.22 8.53 -33.23
CA TYR A 574 -3.55 9.48 -32.36
C TYR A 574 -2.98 8.83 -31.08
N LYS A 575 -3.48 7.63 -30.69
CA LYS A 575 -3.05 6.86 -29.52
C LYS A 575 -1.86 5.93 -29.83
N VAL A 576 -1.68 5.56 -31.11
CA VAL A 576 -0.61 4.63 -31.53
C VAL A 576 0.76 5.23 -31.19
N PRO A 577 1.66 4.49 -30.53
CA PRO A 577 3.01 4.96 -30.25
C PRO A 577 3.75 5.41 -31.51
N ARG A 578 4.47 6.50 -31.41
CA ARG A 578 5.30 7.04 -32.50
C ARG A 578 6.77 6.72 -32.33
N ALA A 579 7.15 6.28 -31.15
CA ALA A 579 8.48 5.84 -30.83
C ALA A 579 8.41 4.55 -30.03
N TYR A 580 9.32 3.63 -30.29
CA TYR A 580 9.47 2.38 -29.56
C TYR A 580 10.91 2.25 -29.10
N GLU A 581 11.14 1.72 -27.91
CA GLU A 581 12.46 1.43 -27.38
C GLU A 581 12.48 0.03 -26.78
N PHE A 582 13.27 -0.87 -27.38
CA PHE A 582 13.46 -2.21 -26.86
C PHE A 582 14.53 -2.22 -25.77
N ARG A 583 14.21 -2.85 -24.66
CA ARG A 583 15.09 -2.97 -23.47
C ARG A 583 15.19 -4.42 -23.01
N THR A 584 16.24 -4.72 -22.29
CA THR A 584 16.40 -6.02 -21.60
C THR A 584 15.60 -6.08 -20.31
N GLU A 585 15.39 -4.93 -19.67
CA GLU A 585 14.60 -4.78 -18.44
C GLU A 585 14.03 -3.36 -18.32
N LEU A 586 12.95 -3.21 -17.55
CA LEU A 586 12.38 -1.92 -17.19
C LEU A 586 12.72 -1.56 -15.74
N PRO A 587 12.94 -0.28 -15.40
CA PRO A 587 13.18 0.15 -14.03
C PRO A 587 11.95 -0.09 -13.17
N LYS A 588 12.13 -0.75 -12.01
CA LYS A 588 11.03 -1.16 -11.12
C LYS A 588 11.30 -0.77 -9.67
N THR A 589 10.23 -0.57 -8.92
CA THR A 589 10.27 -0.50 -7.46
C THR A 589 10.53 -1.89 -6.86
N ALA A 590 10.84 -1.93 -5.56
CA ALA A 590 11.00 -3.19 -4.82
C ALA A 590 9.73 -4.09 -4.81
N VAL A 591 8.57 -3.53 -5.09
CA VAL A 591 7.29 -4.25 -5.23
C VAL A 591 6.94 -4.57 -6.68
N GLY A 592 7.88 -4.40 -7.62
CA GLY A 592 7.72 -4.76 -9.02
C GLY A 592 6.95 -3.73 -9.88
N LYS A 593 6.62 -2.55 -9.35
CA LYS A 593 5.96 -1.49 -10.13
C LYS A 593 6.98 -0.79 -11.03
N ILE A 594 6.65 -0.65 -12.33
CA ILE A 594 7.51 0.04 -13.30
C ILE A 594 7.57 1.54 -12.99
N LEU A 595 8.78 2.10 -13.01
CA LEU A 595 9.07 3.49 -12.72
C LEU A 595 9.01 4.34 -14.01
N ARG A 596 7.79 4.63 -14.51
CA ARG A 596 7.56 5.44 -15.71
C ARG A 596 8.31 6.78 -15.68
N ARG A 597 8.33 7.43 -14.51
CA ARG A 597 9.05 8.70 -14.32
C ARG A 597 10.54 8.62 -14.66
N THR A 598 11.22 7.55 -14.25
CA THR A 598 12.64 7.34 -14.55
C THR A 598 12.89 7.32 -16.05
N LEU A 599 12.02 6.65 -16.82
CA LEU A 599 12.12 6.58 -18.28
C LEU A 599 11.90 7.95 -18.94
N VAL A 600 10.95 8.74 -18.44
CA VAL A 600 10.71 10.11 -18.91
C VAL A 600 11.89 11.03 -18.59
N GLU A 601 12.50 10.89 -17.41
CA GLU A 601 13.68 11.65 -17.01
C GLU A 601 14.90 11.30 -17.88
N GLU A 602 15.11 10.03 -18.21
CA GLU A 602 16.14 9.57 -19.15
C GLU A 602 15.96 10.20 -20.55
N GLU A 603 14.71 10.25 -21.05
CA GLU A 603 14.42 10.89 -22.35
C GLU A 603 14.69 12.40 -22.33
N LYS A 604 14.27 13.08 -21.27
CA LYS A 604 14.56 14.51 -21.11
C LYS A 604 16.06 14.80 -21.10
N ALA A 605 16.85 13.93 -20.44
CA ALA A 605 18.31 14.04 -20.42
C ALA A 605 18.93 13.79 -21.80
N LYS A 606 18.46 12.77 -22.56
CA LYS A 606 18.89 12.52 -23.93
C LYS A 606 18.63 13.73 -24.83
N LEU A 607 17.41 14.28 -24.78
CA LEU A 607 17.02 15.45 -25.57
C LEU A 607 17.80 16.72 -25.20
N ALA A 608 18.17 16.90 -23.93
CA ALA A 608 19.01 18.00 -23.49
C ALA A 608 20.44 17.88 -24.05
N ALA A 609 21.05 16.70 -23.95
CA ALA A 609 22.37 16.42 -24.50
C ALA A 609 22.45 16.61 -26.02
N GLU A 610 21.40 16.20 -26.75
CA GLU A 610 21.31 16.43 -28.21
C GLU A 610 21.19 17.91 -28.59
N LYS A 611 20.58 18.74 -27.75
CA LYS A 611 20.50 20.21 -27.96
C LYS A 611 21.79 20.90 -27.64
N GLU A 612 22.58 20.42 -26.69
CA GLU A 612 23.92 20.97 -26.36
C GLU A 612 24.98 20.57 -27.41
N ALA A 613 24.76 19.46 -28.13
CA ALA A 613 25.65 18.97 -29.16
C ALA A 613 25.41 19.59 -30.55
N LYS A 614 24.30 20.32 -30.73
CA LYS A 614 23.95 21.09 -31.96
C LYS A 614 24.23 22.57 -31.77
#